data_aaf6197db5fe0a75d163b37ef5a53d67
#
_entry.id   aaf6197db5fe0a75d163b37ef5a53d67
#
_cell.length_a   1.000
_cell.length_b   1.000
_cell.length_c   1.000
_cell.angle_alpha   90.00
_cell.angle_beta   90.00
_cell.angle_gamma   90.00
#
_symmetry.space_group_name_H-M   'P 1'
#
loop_
_entity.id
_entity.type
_entity.pdbx_description
1 polymer ?
#
loop_
_entity_poly.entity_id
_entity_poly.type
_entity_poly.pdbx_seq_one_letter_code
_entity_poly.pdbx_strand_id
1 'polypeptide(L)'
;MKKTSLRIKRVLLLVVLLLIIGVITTLIYYKSSLGKVSTSTTDKEIVIKKGSSTKTIAQTLKKYSLIKNEFTFLVYIKLNNVNDLKYGTYLMKENMGVEKIVNMLQEGSTYNPDEVTITFQEGINMREIANIISKNTTNSYEDVINKANDIEYIKKLKEKYWFITDRLDNSNLYYKLEGYLYPNTYKLANKEVSVEYIFDKMLAEMEKHLEEYKDFDYNNMEIHDYLSLASMVEKESPVSKDRSKMAAVFLNRKAKGMNLGSDVTARYANKIDDKSKALTAREFAMKSPYNTRLQDGSMNGRLPIGPISTISKSSIDAVFNKDEHNYLYFISNIKTQETFFYENYSDFLTKKQELASVNQGF
;
A
#
# COMPACT_ATOMS: atom_id res chain seq x y z
N MET A 1 14.43 30.47 83.92
CA MET A 1 13.41 30.37 82.85
C MET A 1 13.90 30.70 81.38
N LYS A 2 14.74 31.77 81.15
CA LYS A 2 15.20 32.13 79.79
C LYS A 2 16.04 31.01 79.05
N LYS A 3 16.95 30.31 79.80
CA LYS A 3 17.82 29.27 79.17
C LYS A 3 17.08 28.03 78.69
N THR A 4 16.01 27.62 79.35
CA THR A 4 15.17 26.45 78.95
C THR A 4 14.36 26.75 77.66
N SER A 5 13.83 27.96 77.53
CA SER A 5 13.11 28.44 76.34
C SER A 5 14.03 28.47 75.11
N LEU A 6 15.31 28.83 75.27
CA LEU A 6 16.27 28.85 74.13
C LEU A 6 16.69 27.47 73.67
N ARG A 7 16.77 26.50 74.59
CA ARG A 7 17.03 25.09 74.23
C ARG A 7 15.86 24.45 73.48
N ILE A 8 14.62 24.69 73.93
CA ILE A 8 13.43 24.22 73.26
C ILE A 8 13.31 24.76 71.81
N LYS A 9 13.55 26.07 71.64
CA LYS A 9 13.56 26.70 70.31
C LYS A 9 14.62 26.07 69.38
N ARG A 10 15.84 25.79 69.88
CA ARG A 10 16.88 25.11 69.11
C ARG A 10 16.51 23.68 68.69
N VAL A 11 15.90 22.89 69.61
CA VAL A 11 15.42 21.56 69.33
C VAL A 11 14.29 21.59 68.29
N LEU A 12 13.36 22.52 68.38
CA LEU A 12 12.26 22.67 67.44
C LEU A 12 12.80 23.04 66.05
N LEU A 13 13.80 23.93 65.97
CA LEU A 13 14.46 24.32 64.71
C LEU A 13 15.21 23.14 64.10
N LEU A 14 15.87 22.28 64.85
CA LEU A 14 16.51 21.07 64.38
C LEU A 14 15.48 20.05 63.84
N VAL A 15 14.34 19.88 64.51
CA VAL A 15 13.26 19.00 64.05
C VAL A 15 12.70 19.51 62.74
N VAL A 16 12.44 20.81 62.61
CA VAL A 16 11.98 21.43 61.35
C VAL A 16 13.01 21.25 60.24
N LEU A 17 14.29 21.44 60.52
CA LEU A 17 15.38 21.26 59.55
C LEU A 17 15.45 19.79 59.07
N LEU A 18 15.34 18.82 60.01
CA LEU A 18 15.30 17.38 59.64
C LEU A 18 14.08 17.02 58.79
N LEU A 19 12.91 17.61 59.10
CA LEU A 19 11.71 17.44 58.25
C LEU A 19 11.91 18.01 56.84
N ILE A 20 12.49 19.19 56.72
CA ILE A 20 12.81 19.82 55.43
C ILE A 20 13.78 18.93 54.65
N ILE A 21 14.85 18.43 55.26
CA ILE A 21 15.82 17.55 54.63
C ILE A 21 15.11 16.25 54.21
N GLY A 22 14.23 15.67 55.05
CA GLY A 22 13.42 14.49 54.73
C GLY A 22 12.52 14.71 53.51
N VAL A 23 11.87 15.87 53.43
CA VAL A 23 11.02 16.19 52.26
C VAL A 23 11.90 16.36 50.98
N ILE A 24 13.00 17.08 51.08
CA ILE A 24 13.90 17.29 49.93
C ILE A 24 14.47 15.97 49.42
N THR A 25 14.93 15.09 50.32
CA THR A 25 15.48 13.79 49.93
C THR A 25 14.40 12.90 49.29
N THR A 26 13.17 12.94 49.82
CA THR A 26 12.03 12.21 49.24
C THR A 26 11.70 12.70 47.81
N LEU A 27 11.70 14.02 47.59
CA LEU A 27 11.45 14.62 46.30
C LEU A 27 12.56 14.27 45.27
N ILE A 28 13.82 14.29 45.71
CA ILE A 28 14.96 13.90 44.87
C ILE A 28 14.85 12.41 44.48
N TYR A 29 14.57 11.55 45.47
CA TYR A 29 14.35 10.13 45.23
C TYR A 29 13.19 9.88 44.26
N TYR A 30 12.07 10.57 44.45
CA TYR A 30 10.91 10.47 43.57
C TYR A 30 11.26 10.85 42.13
N LYS A 31 11.85 12.01 41.90
CA LYS A 31 12.28 12.44 40.57
C LYS A 31 13.28 11.47 39.93
N SER A 32 14.26 11.00 40.68
CA SER A 32 15.25 10.02 40.20
C SER A 32 14.58 8.70 39.82
N SER A 33 13.56 8.28 40.56
CA SER A 33 12.82 7.01 40.31
C SER A 33 11.95 7.07 39.06
N LEU A 34 11.51 8.25 38.61
CA LEU A 34 10.76 8.44 37.37
C LEU A 34 11.64 8.44 36.12
N GLY A 35 12.96 8.59 36.30
CA GLY A 35 13.89 8.59 35.16
C GLY A 35 14.09 7.22 34.54
N LYS A 36 14.80 7.19 33.41
CA LYS A 36 15.19 5.97 32.69
C LYS A 36 15.86 4.95 33.61
N VAL A 37 15.60 3.65 33.33
CA VAL A 37 16.21 2.53 34.09
C VAL A 37 17.64 2.33 33.67
N SER A 38 17.90 2.34 32.35
CA SER A 38 19.26 2.22 31.76
C SER A 38 19.40 3.09 30.52
N THR A 39 20.53 2.97 29.82
CA THR A 39 20.79 3.63 28.53
C THR A 39 20.43 2.74 27.33
N SER A 40 19.98 1.51 27.56
CA SER A 40 19.65 0.54 26.50
C SER A 40 18.58 1.09 25.57
N THR A 41 18.85 0.96 24.26
CA THR A 41 17.93 1.33 23.17
C THR A 41 17.22 0.10 22.57
N THR A 42 17.45 -1.11 23.14
CA THR A 42 16.83 -2.34 22.68
C THR A 42 15.33 -2.31 22.94
N ASP A 43 14.54 -2.61 21.91
CA ASP A 43 13.10 -2.72 22.01
C ASP A 43 12.70 -3.97 22.82
N LYS A 44 11.74 -3.79 23.72
CA LYS A 44 11.09 -4.84 24.48
C LYS A 44 9.61 -4.83 24.15
N GLU A 45 9.10 -5.98 23.76
CA GLU A 45 7.69 -6.19 23.51
C GLU A 45 6.95 -6.40 24.83
N ILE A 46 5.94 -5.58 25.10
CA ILE A 46 5.16 -5.56 26.33
C ILE A 46 3.67 -5.67 26.03
N VAL A 47 3.03 -6.69 26.55
CA VAL A 47 1.59 -6.89 26.39
C VAL A 47 0.85 -6.39 27.64
N ILE A 48 0.01 -5.38 27.46
CA ILE A 48 -0.95 -4.89 28.45
C ILE A 48 -2.31 -5.48 28.10
N LYS A 49 -2.81 -6.40 28.90
CA LYS A 49 -4.08 -7.10 28.67
C LYS A 49 -5.28 -6.18 28.90
N LYS A 50 -6.35 -6.38 28.13
CA LYS A 50 -7.62 -5.68 28.35
C LYS A 50 -8.11 -5.91 29.78
N GLY A 51 -8.49 -4.82 30.48
CA GLY A 51 -8.94 -4.88 31.89
C GLY A 51 -7.83 -4.94 32.94
N SER A 52 -6.54 -4.79 32.54
CA SER A 52 -5.44 -4.71 33.49
C SER A 52 -5.61 -3.51 34.43
N SER A 53 -5.47 -3.73 35.74
CA SER A 53 -5.43 -2.65 36.71
C SER A 53 -4.12 -1.85 36.59
N THR A 54 -4.11 -0.60 37.02
CA THR A 54 -2.87 0.23 37.08
C THR A 54 -1.75 -0.46 37.86
N LYS A 55 -2.11 -1.20 38.91
CA LYS A 55 -1.15 -2.01 39.69
C LYS A 55 -0.54 -3.13 38.84
N THR A 56 -1.37 -3.86 38.10
CA THR A 56 -0.92 -4.92 37.20
C THR A 56 0.01 -4.36 36.09
N ILE A 57 -0.32 -3.18 35.56
CA ILE A 57 0.53 -2.47 34.59
C ILE A 57 1.89 -2.14 35.21
N ALA A 58 1.91 -1.57 36.41
CA ALA A 58 3.15 -1.25 37.14
C ALA A 58 4.03 -2.49 37.35
N GLN A 59 3.45 -3.60 37.78
CA GLN A 59 4.13 -4.88 37.94
C GLN A 59 4.73 -5.39 36.62
N THR A 60 3.96 -5.31 35.53
CA THR A 60 4.43 -5.69 34.19
C THR A 60 5.63 -4.83 33.76
N LEU A 61 5.50 -3.50 33.86
CA LEU A 61 6.58 -2.59 33.50
C LEU A 61 7.85 -2.82 34.34
N LYS A 62 7.69 -3.10 35.63
CA LYS A 62 8.80 -3.42 36.52
C LYS A 62 9.49 -4.73 36.17
N LYS A 63 8.69 -5.79 35.88
CA LYS A 63 9.19 -7.09 35.45
C LYS A 63 10.10 -6.97 34.21
N TYR A 64 9.75 -6.10 33.28
CA TYR A 64 10.52 -5.88 32.05
C TYR A 64 11.60 -4.80 32.19
N SER A 65 11.89 -4.32 33.41
CA SER A 65 12.89 -3.28 33.68
C SER A 65 12.63 -1.96 32.94
N LEU A 66 11.38 -1.58 32.78
CA LEU A 66 10.98 -0.32 32.12
C LEU A 66 10.78 0.82 33.12
N ILE A 67 10.53 0.49 34.40
CA ILE A 67 10.42 1.44 35.50
C ILE A 67 11.31 0.99 36.67
N LYS A 68 11.84 1.93 37.43
CA LYS A 68 12.70 1.65 38.58
C LYS A 68 11.92 1.12 39.77
N ASN A 69 10.69 1.62 39.99
CA ASN A 69 9.91 1.33 41.19
C ASN A 69 8.40 1.39 40.89
N GLU A 70 7.65 0.36 41.29
CA GLU A 70 6.20 0.28 41.09
C GLU A 70 5.44 1.34 41.89
N PHE A 71 5.85 1.58 43.15
CA PHE A 71 5.19 2.55 44.00
C PHE A 71 5.29 3.97 43.44
N THR A 72 6.48 4.37 42.99
CA THR A 72 6.66 5.71 42.40
C THR A 72 5.90 5.88 41.10
N PHE A 73 5.73 4.81 40.30
CA PHE A 73 4.87 4.83 39.13
C PHE A 73 3.40 5.06 39.52
N LEU A 74 2.89 4.33 40.51
CA LEU A 74 1.50 4.50 41.01
C LEU A 74 1.27 5.91 41.57
N VAL A 75 2.24 6.46 42.30
CA VAL A 75 2.19 7.85 42.79
C VAL A 75 2.14 8.82 41.60
N TYR A 76 2.96 8.61 40.58
CA TYR A 76 2.95 9.44 39.37
C TYR A 76 1.58 9.45 38.70
N ILE A 77 0.99 8.27 38.48
CA ILE A 77 -0.35 8.12 37.90
C ILE A 77 -1.39 8.93 38.71
N LYS A 78 -1.36 8.80 40.04
CA LYS A 78 -2.31 9.49 40.91
C LYS A 78 -2.12 11.02 40.92
N LEU A 79 -0.88 11.49 41.02
CA LEU A 79 -0.57 12.93 41.08
C LEU A 79 -0.87 13.66 39.76
N ASN A 80 -0.75 12.97 38.62
CA ASN A 80 -1.03 13.54 37.30
C ASN A 80 -2.44 13.22 36.79
N ASN A 81 -3.32 12.65 37.62
CA ASN A 81 -4.69 12.30 37.29
C ASN A 81 -4.81 11.45 35.98
N VAL A 82 -3.88 10.52 35.79
CA VAL A 82 -3.89 9.63 34.62
C VAL A 82 -4.97 8.57 34.77
N ASN A 83 -6.01 8.65 33.96
CA ASN A 83 -7.19 7.79 34.09
C ASN A 83 -7.37 6.76 32.97
N ASP A 84 -6.71 6.96 31.81
CA ASP A 84 -6.92 6.13 30.60
C ASP A 84 -5.58 5.54 30.11
N LEU A 85 -5.21 4.39 30.69
CA LEU A 85 -4.09 3.57 30.21
C LEU A 85 -4.66 2.47 29.29
N LYS A 86 -4.36 2.54 27.99
CA LYS A 86 -4.92 1.64 27.00
C LYS A 86 -4.21 0.29 27.00
N TYR A 87 -4.97 -0.75 26.69
CA TYR A 87 -4.42 -2.09 26.47
C TYR A 87 -3.82 -2.21 25.05
N GLY A 88 -2.94 -3.19 24.86
CA GLY A 88 -2.29 -3.44 23.56
C GLY A 88 -0.90 -4.01 23.74
N THR A 89 -0.23 -4.26 22.61
CA THR A 89 1.18 -4.65 22.58
C THR A 89 2.03 -3.43 22.25
N TYR A 90 3.06 -3.16 23.05
CA TYR A 90 3.89 -1.97 22.95
C TYR A 90 5.36 -2.36 22.78
N LEU A 91 6.08 -1.62 21.96
CA LEU A 91 7.55 -1.65 21.92
C LEU A 91 8.09 -0.52 22.80
N MET A 92 8.71 -0.89 23.93
CA MET A 92 9.28 0.04 24.90
C MET A 92 10.75 -0.23 25.13
N LYS A 93 11.50 0.79 25.61
CA LYS A 93 12.94 0.72 25.84
C LYS A 93 13.26 1.12 27.27
N GLU A 94 14.33 0.55 27.87
CA GLU A 94 14.76 0.87 29.23
C GLU A 94 15.24 2.32 29.40
N ASN A 95 15.64 2.97 28.27
CA ASN A 95 16.03 4.37 28.28
C ASN A 95 14.86 5.36 28.26
N MET A 96 13.63 4.86 28.32
CA MET A 96 12.43 5.67 28.50
C MET A 96 12.23 6.00 30.00
N GLY A 97 11.78 7.20 30.29
CA GLY A 97 11.31 7.55 31.63
C GLY A 97 9.82 7.23 31.79
N VAL A 98 9.32 7.26 33.05
CA VAL A 98 7.92 6.98 33.37
C VAL A 98 6.94 7.85 32.57
N GLU A 99 7.22 9.14 32.43
CA GLU A 99 6.40 10.08 31.64
C GLU A 99 6.17 9.61 30.22
N LYS A 100 7.25 9.26 29.51
CA LYS A 100 7.18 8.79 28.11
C LYS A 100 6.40 7.48 28.00
N ILE A 101 6.60 6.56 28.95
CA ILE A 101 5.88 5.28 29.01
C ILE A 101 4.38 5.53 29.24
N VAL A 102 4.02 6.44 30.15
CA VAL A 102 2.63 6.78 30.43
C VAL A 102 1.96 7.42 29.22
N ASN A 103 2.63 8.36 28.54
CA ASN A 103 2.12 8.96 27.31
C ASN A 103 1.83 7.90 26.25
N MET A 104 2.75 6.97 26.01
CA MET A 104 2.53 5.85 25.08
C MET A 104 1.32 4.98 25.47
N LEU A 105 1.15 4.72 26.77
CA LEU A 105 0.00 3.95 27.26
C LEU A 105 -1.33 4.72 27.11
N GLN A 106 -1.32 6.04 27.22
CA GLN A 106 -2.51 6.88 27.00
C GLN A 106 -2.85 7.04 25.51
N GLU A 107 -1.87 7.20 24.66
CA GLU A 107 -2.06 7.25 23.20
C GLU A 107 -2.58 5.92 22.66
N GLY A 108 -2.14 4.82 23.23
CA GLY A 108 -2.47 3.46 22.81
C GLY A 108 -1.38 2.84 21.93
N SER A 109 -1.45 1.53 21.78
CA SER A 109 -0.48 0.79 20.96
C SER A 109 -0.76 0.99 19.48
N THR A 110 0.28 1.36 18.73
CA THR A 110 0.32 1.30 17.27
C THR A 110 1.07 0.05 16.79
N TYR A 111 1.71 -0.70 17.69
CA TYR A 111 2.46 -1.91 17.38
C TYR A 111 1.54 -3.13 17.39
N ASN A 112 1.54 -3.86 16.28
CA ASN A 112 0.85 -5.12 16.13
C ASN A 112 1.89 -6.20 15.76
N PRO A 113 2.20 -7.16 16.66
CA PRO A 113 3.19 -8.20 16.38
C PRO A 113 2.76 -9.16 15.27
N ASP A 114 1.47 -9.28 15.00
CA ASP A 114 0.92 -10.13 13.95
C ASP A 114 0.79 -9.39 12.60
N GLU A 115 1.15 -8.09 12.54
CA GLU A 115 1.04 -7.30 11.33
C GLU A 115 1.88 -7.89 10.20
N VAL A 116 1.23 -8.09 9.06
CA VAL A 116 1.88 -8.52 7.81
C VAL A 116 1.89 -7.36 6.83
N THR A 117 3.07 -7.08 6.28
CA THR A 117 3.21 -6.06 5.22
C THR A 117 3.37 -6.76 3.88
N ILE A 118 2.49 -6.43 2.92
CA ILE A 118 2.51 -6.99 1.56
C ILE A 118 2.64 -5.86 0.56
N THR A 119 3.58 -6.00 -0.38
CA THR A 119 3.75 -5.06 -1.49
C THR A 119 3.26 -5.70 -2.78
N PHE A 120 2.31 -5.03 -3.44
CA PHE A 120 1.88 -5.33 -4.80
C PHE A 120 2.53 -4.33 -5.75
N GLN A 121 3.30 -4.83 -6.69
CA GLN A 121 4.00 -4.00 -7.68
C GLN A 121 3.03 -3.50 -8.75
N GLU A 122 3.44 -2.43 -9.43
CA GLU A 122 2.77 -1.94 -10.63
C GLU A 122 2.96 -2.93 -11.79
N GLY A 123 1.97 -3.02 -12.68
CA GLY A 123 2.03 -3.87 -13.87
C GLY A 123 1.97 -5.38 -13.61
N ILE A 124 1.62 -5.85 -12.40
CA ILE A 124 1.33 -7.27 -12.14
C ILE A 124 -0.13 -7.59 -12.45
N ASN A 125 -0.41 -8.83 -12.81
CA ASN A 125 -1.77 -9.29 -13.10
C ASN A 125 -2.39 -10.04 -11.91
N MET A 126 -3.68 -10.40 -12.02
CA MET A 126 -4.43 -11.08 -10.96
C MET A 126 -3.78 -12.40 -10.52
N ARG A 127 -3.15 -13.15 -11.41
CA ARG A 127 -2.46 -14.41 -11.08
C ARG A 127 -1.24 -14.14 -10.17
N GLU A 128 -0.51 -13.07 -10.47
CA GLU A 128 0.63 -12.62 -9.66
C GLU A 128 0.16 -12.10 -8.29
N ILE A 129 -0.95 -11.34 -8.26
CA ILE A 129 -1.61 -10.90 -7.00
C ILE A 129 -1.99 -12.13 -6.16
N ALA A 130 -2.65 -13.12 -6.75
CA ALA A 130 -3.05 -14.34 -6.07
C ALA A 130 -1.87 -15.11 -5.48
N ASN A 131 -0.77 -15.20 -6.23
CA ASN A 131 0.49 -15.80 -5.75
C ASN A 131 1.10 -15.02 -4.57
N ILE A 132 1.05 -13.68 -4.63
CA ILE A 132 1.58 -12.84 -3.53
C ILE A 132 0.74 -13.02 -2.27
N ILE A 133 -0.60 -12.99 -2.38
CA ILE A 133 -1.49 -13.16 -1.23
C ILE A 133 -1.32 -14.55 -0.62
N SER A 134 -1.32 -15.61 -1.43
CA SER A 134 -1.21 -17.00 -0.94
C SER A 134 0.13 -17.30 -0.26
N LYS A 135 1.21 -16.62 -0.65
CA LYS A 135 2.52 -16.76 0.02
C LYS A 135 2.62 -16.03 1.35
N ASN A 136 1.81 -15.00 1.58
CA ASN A 136 1.95 -14.11 2.73
C ASN A 136 0.80 -14.22 3.73
N THR A 137 -0.29 -14.89 3.38
CA THR A 137 -1.48 -15.08 4.22
C THR A 137 -1.91 -16.55 4.25
N THR A 138 -2.96 -16.86 5.00
CA THR A 138 -3.56 -18.21 5.04
C THR A 138 -4.51 -18.48 3.87
N ASN A 139 -4.78 -17.48 3.02
CA ASN A 139 -5.65 -17.65 1.86
C ASN A 139 -4.93 -18.43 0.75
N SER A 140 -5.62 -19.36 0.12
CA SER A 140 -5.09 -20.08 -1.05
C SER A 140 -5.12 -19.22 -2.33
N TYR A 141 -4.37 -19.63 -3.35
CA TYR A 141 -4.44 -19.02 -4.68
C TYR A 141 -5.87 -19.04 -5.23
N GLU A 142 -6.55 -20.17 -5.09
CA GLU A 142 -7.92 -20.40 -5.55
C GLU A 142 -8.92 -19.49 -4.83
N ASP A 143 -8.76 -19.24 -3.53
CA ASP A 143 -9.61 -18.30 -2.77
C ASP A 143 -9.55 -16.91 -3.38
N VAL A 144 -8.34 -16.46 -3.75
CA VAL A 144 -8.12 -15.13 -4.35
C VAL A 144 -8.78 -15.05 -5.73
N ILE A 145 -8.55 -16.06 -6.59
CA ILE A 145 -9.14 -16.10 -7.95
C ILE A 145 -10.66 -16.17 -7.89
N ASN A 146 -11.20 -17.00 -6.99
CA ASN A 146 -12.64 -17.14 -6.80
C ASN A 146 -13.27 -15.82 -6.32
N LYS A 147 -12.64 -15.14 -5.35
CA LYS A 147 -13.13 -13.86 -4.86
C LYS A 147 -13.06 -12.76 -5.94
N ALA A 148 -12.01 -12.74 -6.77
CA ALA A 148 -11.89 -11.80 -7.89
C ALA A 148 -13.00 -11.95 -8.94
N ASN A 149 -13.65 -13.11 -9.01
CA ASN A 149 -14.73 -13.45 -9.94
C ASN A 149 -16.10 -13.65 -9.26
N ASP A 150 -16.20 -13.44 -7.96
CA ASP A 150 -17.42 -13.63 -7.16
C ASP A 150 -18.48 -12.59 -7.55
N ILE A 151 -19.57 -13.06 -8.17
CA ILE A 151 -20.65 -12.20 -8.70
C ILE A 151 -21.34 -11.40 -7.58
N GLU A 152 -21.58 -12.04 -6.43
CA GLU A 152 -22.24 -11.38 -5.31
C GLU A 152 -21.33 -10.30 -4.67
N TYR A 153 -20.03 -10.57 -4.63
CA TYR A 153 -19.05 -9.57 -4.18
C TYR A 153 -18.98 -8.39 -5.17
N ILE A 154 -18.88 -8.66 -6.49
CA ILE A 154 -18.88 -7.62 -7.52
C ILE A 154 -20.14 -6.75 -7.45
N LYS A 155 -21.31 -7.35 -7.21
CA LYS A 155 -22.56 -6.61 -7.04
C LYS A 155 -22.51 -5.62 -5.86
N LYS A 156 -22.00 -6.06 -4.71
CA LYS A 156 -21.76 -5.15 -3.56
C LYS A 156 -20.78 -4.03 -3.88
N LEU A 157 -19.73 -4.34 -4.65
CA LEU A 157 -18.74 -3.34 -5.05
C LEU A 157 -19.32 -2.27 -5.97
N LYS A 158 -20.26 -2.61 -6.88
CA LYS A 158 -20.98 -1.65 -7.73
C LYS A 158 -21.80 -0.63 -6.91
N GLU A 159 -22.37 -1.07 -5.79
CA GLU A 159 -23.10 -0.18 -4.89
C GLU A 159 -22.17 0.76 -4.12
N LYS A 160 -20.91 0.34 -3.91
CA LYS A 160 -19.93 1.04 -3.07
C LYS A 160 -19.03 1.98 -3.87
N TYR A 161 -18.60 1.57 -5.06
CA TYR A 161 -17.58 2.26 -5.84
C TYR A 161 -18.11 2.67 -7.22
N TRP A 162 -18.11 3.96 -7.52
CA TRP A 162 -18.61 4.54 -8.78
C TRP A 162 -17.90 4.02 -10.03
N PHE A 163 -16.60 3.61 -9.91
CA PHE A 163 -15.79 3.10 -11.01
C PHE A 163 -16.00 1.60 -11.28
N ILE A 164 -16.74 0.90 -10.45
CA ILE A 164 -17.12 -0.50 -10.65
C ILE A 164 -18.46 -0.53 -11.39
N THR A 165 -18.42 -0.81 -12.70
CA THR A 165 -19.59 -0.72 -13.60
C THR A 165 -20.07 -2.09 -14.06
N ASP A 166 -21.18 -2.10 -14.82
CA ASP A 166 -21.76 -3.32 -15.43
C ASP A 166 -20.82 -3.98 -16.45
N ARG A 167 -19.74 -3.32 -16.86
CA ARG A 167 -18.71 -3.93 -17.69
C ARG A 167 -18.09 -5.17 -17.04
N LEU A 168 -18.09 -5.24 -15.71
CA LEU A 168 -17.58 -6.40 -14.96
C LEU A 168 -18.52 -7.62 -15.02
N ASP A 169 -19.74 -7.49 -15.51
CA ASP A 169 -20.66 -8.63 -15.71
C ASP A 169 -20.27 -9.50 -16.91
N ASN A 170 -19.42 -8.97 -17.79
CA ASN A 170 -19.02 -9.69 -19.00
C ASN A 170 -18.34 -11.02 -18.65
N SER A 171 -18.90 -12.13 -19.16
CA SER A 171 -18.42 -13.49 -18.93
C SER A 171 -17.09 -13.83 -19.62
N ASN A 172 -16.67 -13.02 -20.61
CA ASN A 172 -15.39 -13.20 -21.28
C ASN A 172 -14.19 -12.58 -20.53
N LEU A 173 -14.43 -11.87 -19.43
CA LEU A 173 -13.35 -11.41 -18.57
C LEU A 173 -12.68 -12.59 -17.87
N TYR A 174 -11.35 -12.66 -17.93
CA TYR A 174 -10.60 -13.69 -17.22
C TYR A 174 -10.69 -13.52 -15.69
N TYR A 175 -10.57 -12.29 -15.25
CA TYR A 175 -10.70 -11.88 -13.84
C TYR A 175 -11.44 -10.54 -13.82
N LYS A 176 -12.59 -10.50 -13.12
CA LYS A 176 -13.45 -9.31 -13.10
C LYS A 176 -12.77 -8.09 -12.46
N LEU A 177 -11.94 -8.31 -11.42
CA LEU A 177 -11.22 -7.25 -10.74
C LEU A 177 -9.80 -6.97 -11.28
N GLU A 178 -9.43 -7.56 -12.43
CA GLU A 178 -8.15 -7.22 -13.08
C GLU A 178 -8.06 -5.72 -13.37
N GLY A 179 -6.97 -5.09 -12.92
CA GLY A 179 -6.71 -3.66 -13.11
C GLY A 179 -7.50 -2.70 -12.20
N TYR A 180 -8.37 -3.22 -11.34
CA TYR A 180 -9.11 -2.43 -10.37
C TYR A 180 -8.46 -2.35 -8.98
N LEU A 181 -7.53 -3.28 -8.70
CA LEU A 181 -6.80 -3.35 -7.43
C LEU A 181 -5.54 -2.50 -7.51
N TYR A 182 -5.48 -1.40 -6.73
CA TYR A 182 -4.35 -0.46 -6.80
C TYR A 182 -3.06 -1.08 -6.23
N PRO A 183 -1.93 -0.98 -6.94
CA PRO A 183 -0.63 -1.44 -6.46
C PRO A 183 -0.08 -0.52 -5.37
N ASN A 184 0.24 -1.06 -4.22
CA ASN A 184 0.83 -0.33 -3.10
C ASN A 184 1.40 -1.33 -2.08
N THR A 185 2.00 -0.81 -1.02
CA THR A 185 2.35 -1.59 0.18
C THR A 185 1.25 -1.48 1.21
N TYR A 186 0.67 -2.63 1.58
CA TYR A 186 -0.46 -2.72 2.50
C TYR A 186 -0.06 -3.41 3.80
N LYS A 187 -0.47 -2.81 4.91
CA LYS A 187 -0.38 -3.40 6.24
C LYS A 187 -1.68 -4.13 6.56
N LEU A 188 -1.58 -5.41 6.85
CA LEU A 188 -2.67 -6.29 7.22
C LEU A 188 -2.58 -6.59 8.71
N ALA A 189 -3.73 -6.71 9.37
CA ALA A 189 -3.78 -6.93 10.82
C ALA A 189 -3.08 -8.24 11.23
N ASN A 190 -3.16 -9.28 10.40
CA ASN A 190 -2.53 -10.59 10.59
C ASN A 190 -2.58 -11.40 9.28
N LYS A 191 -2.12 -12.65 9.31
CA LYS A 191 -2.16 -13.56 8.15
C LYS A 191 -3.54 -14.17 7.86
N GLU A 192 -4.45 -14.14 8.82
CA GLU A 192 -5.79 -14.75 8.75
C GLU A 192 -6.85 -13.81 8.16
N VAL A 193 -6.48 -12.59 7.76
CA VAL A 193 -7.40 -11.65 7.11
C VAL A 193 -7.97 -12.26 5.82
N SER A 194 -9.25 -12.01 5.55
CA SER A 194 -9.91 -12.51 4.34
C SER A 194 -9.40 -11.83 3.07
N VAL A 195 -9.55 -12.51 1.92
CA VAL A 195 -9.27 -11.92 0.60
C VAL A 195 -10.10 -10.65 0.37
N GLU A 196 -11.36 -10.66 0.78
CA GLU A 196 -12.27 -9.51 0.70
C GLU A 196 -11.70 -8.28 1.42
N TYR A 197 -11.15 -8.46 2.64
CA TYR A 197 -10.50 -7.39 3.38
C TYR A 197 -9.30 -6.79 2.63
N ILE A 198 -8.48 -7.64 2.00
CA ILE A 198 -7.32 -7.20 1.22
C ILE A 198 -7.79 -6.41 -0.02
N PHE A 199 -8.75 -6.95 -0.75
CA PHE A 199 -9.30 -6.31 -1.94
C PHE A 199 -9.98 -4.98 -1.62
N ASP A 200 -10.73 -4.90 -0.52
CA ASP A 200 -11.35 -3.65 -0.08
C ASP A 200 -10.31 -2.55 0.20
N LYS A 201 -9.15 -2.90 0.79
CA LYS A 201 -8.05 -1.93 0.95
C LYS A 201 -7.49 -1.46 -0.39
N MET A 202 -7.31 -2.38 -1.34
CA MET A 202 -6.76 -2.06 -2.67
C MET A 202 -7.75 -1.25 -3.52
N LEU A 203 -9.06 -1.54 -3.41
CA LEU A 203 -10.13 -0.78 -4.07
C LEU A 203 -10.30 0.62 -3.48
N ALA A 204 -10.26 0.75 -2.15
CA ALA A 204 -10.33 2.05 -1.49
C ALA A 204 -9.14 2.95 -1.86
N GLU A 205 -7.97 2.36 -2.11
CA GLU A 205 -6.81 3.10 -2.59
C GLU A 205 -6.99 3.50 -4.07
N MET A 206 -7.53 2.62 -4.91
CA MET A 206 -7.88 2.95 -6.31
C MET A 206 -8.87 4.11 -6.38
N GLU A 207 -9.90 4.12 -5.54
CA GLU A 207 -10.88 5.19 -5.48
C GLU A 207 -10.23 6.57 -5.28
N LYS A 208 -9.28 6.69 -4.34
CA LYS A 208 -8.56 7.95 -4.10
C LYS A 208 -7.82 8.46 -5.33
N HIS A 209 -7.24 7.54 -6.11
CA HIS A 209 -6.51 7.89 -7.32
C HIS A 209 -7.41 8.17 -8.52
N LEU A 210 -8.66 7.72 -8.48
CA LEU A 210 -9.65 7.97 -9.54
C LEU A 210 -10.59 9.14 -9.22
N GLU A 211 -10.63 9.64 -7.99
CA GLU A 211 -11.61 10.65 -7.55
C GLU A 211 -11.59 11.92 -8.42
N GLU A 212 -10.41 12.37 -8.85
CA GLU A 212 -10.27 13.54 -9.71
C GLU A 212 -10.84 13.35 -11.13
N TYR A 213 -11.11 12.11 -11.54
CA TYR A 213 -11.65 11.74 -12.85
C TYR A 213 -13.11 11.32 -12.82
N LYS A 214 -13.77 11.42 -11.69
CA LYS A 214 -15.16 10.97 -11.52
C LYS A 214 -16.14 11.68 -12.45
N ASP A 215 -15.96 12.98 -12.63
CA ASP A 215 -16.78 13.83 -13.49
C ASP A 215 -16.12 14.11 -14.86
N PHE A 216 -15.16 13.28 -15.25
CA PHE A 216 -14.47 13.40 -16.53
C PHE A 216 -15.38 13.12 -17.72
N ASP A 217 -15.23 13.86 -18.82
CA ASP A 217 -15.93 13.56 -20.06
C ASP A 217 -15.28 12.38 -20.79
N TYR A 218 -15.91 11.23 -20.68
CA TYR A 218 -15.40 9.97 -21.23
C TYR A 218 -15.58 9.81 -22.75
N ASN A 219 -16.23 10.77 -23.46
CA ASN A 219 -16.32 10.80 -24.94
C ASN A 219 -16.71 9.45 -25.56
N ASN A 220 -17.86 8.88 -25.18
CA ASN A 220 -18.35 7.56 -25.61
C ASN A 220 -17.50 6.35 -25.18
N MET A 221 -16.58 6.52 -24.25
CA MET A 221 -15.90 5.44 -23.52
C MET A 221 -16.44 5.37 -22.10
N GLU A 222 -16.02 4.38 -21.35
CA GLU A 222 -16.33 4.24 -19.93
C GLU A 222 -15.04 4.19 -19.11
N ILE A 223 -15.12 4.38 -17.80
CA ILE A 223 -13.97 4.22 -16.89
C ILE A 223 -13.25 2.89 -17.12
N HIS A 224 -13.97 1.81 -17.40
CA HIS A 224 -13.42 0.49 -17.71
C HIS A 224 -12.49 0.51 -18.94
N ASP A 225 -12.86 1.28 -19.98
CA ASP A 225 -12.04 1.41 -21.20
C ASP A 225 -10.76 2.20 -20.91
N TYR A 226 -10.84 3.25 -20.08
CA TYR A 226 -9.68 4.01 -19.64
C TYR A 226 -8.74 3.17 -18.78
N LEU A 227 -9.25 2.37 -17.85
CA LEU A 227 -8.42 1.44 -17.07
C LEU A 227 -7.81 0.35 -17.97
N SER A 228 -8.55 -0.15 -18.97
CA SER A 228 -8.01 -1.09 -19.94
C SER A 228 -6.83 -0.50 -20.71
N LEU A 229 -6.98 0.75 -21.20
CA LEU A 229 -5.91 1.47 -21.89
C LEU A 229 -4.74 1.77 -20.95
N ALA A 230 -5.00 2.21 -19.71
CA ALA A 230 -3.95 2.51 -18.73
C ALA A 230 -3.11 1.26 -18.39
N SER A 231 -3.75 0.09 -18.28
CA SER A 231 -3.03 -1.18 -18.08
C SER A 231 -2.15 -1.59 -19.27
N MET A 232 -2.56 -1.25 -20.49
CA MET A 232 -1.72 -1.45 -21.69
C MET A 232 -0.50 -0.52 -21.63
N VAL A 233 -0.72 0.77 -21.37
CA VAL A 233 0.34 1.79 -21.24
C VAL A 233 1.33 1.42 -20.15
N GLU A 234 0.84 0.93 -18.99
CA GLU A 234 1.65 0.43 -17.88
C GLU A 234 2.62 -0.66 -18.30
N LYS A 235 2.15 -1.59 -19.12
CA LYS A 235 2.94 -2.75 -19.57
C LYS A 235 3.89 -2.43 -20.72
N GLU A 236 3.54 -1.46 -21.58
CA GLU A 236 4.34 -1.08 -22.76
C GLU A 236 5.47 -0.10 -22.42
N SER A 237 5.22 0.82 -21.48
CA SER A 237 6.18 1.89 -21.18
C SER A 237 6.86 1.70 -19.83
N PRO A 238 8.15 1.30 -19.83
CA PRO A 238 8.93 1.27 -18.59
C PRO A 238 9.25 2.68 -18.06
N VAL A 239 9.14 3.71 -18.93
CA VAL A 239 9.49 5.11 -18.61
C VAL A 239 8.23 5.95 -18.56
N SER A 240 7.93 6.52 -17.40
CA SER A 240 6.70 7.29 -17.17
C SER A 240 6.52 8.50 -18.08
N LYS A 241 7.62 9.17 -18.51
CA LYS A 241 7.55 10.38 -19.35
C LYS A 241 6.92 10.18 -20.73
N ASP A 242 6.91 8.94 -21.26
CA ASP A 242 6.40 8.64 -22.59
C ASP A 242 4.97 8.09 -22.58
N ARG A 243 4.40 7.87 -21.38
CA ARG A 243 3.09 7.22 -21.21
C ARG A 243 1.94 8.00 -21.84
N SER A 244 1.90 9.34 -21.67
CA SER A 244 0.85 10.20 -22.26
C SER A 244 0.88 10.20 -23.78
N LYS A 245 2.07 10.24 -24.39
CA LYS A 245 2.23 10.08 -25.86
C LYS A 245 1.78 8.71 -26.33
N MET A 246 2.15 7.66 -25.60
CA MET A 246 1.78 6.29 -25.95
C MET A 246 0.27 6.05 -25.84
N ALA A 247 -0.38 6.59 -24.80
CA ALA A 247 -1.84 6.58 -24.65
C ALA A 247 -2.51 7.23 -25.88
N ALA A 248 -2.01 8.39 -26.32
CA ALA A 248 -2.52 9.08 -27.50
C ALA A 248 -2.31 8.28 -28.79
N VAL A 249 -1.19 7.56 -28.96
CA VAL A 249 -0.99 6.65 -30.13
C VAL A 249 -2.08 5.58 -30.17
N PHE A 250 -2.37 4.91 -29.05
CA PHE A 250 -3.44 3.90 -29.01
C PHE A 250 -4.82 4.50 -29.31
N LEU A 251 -5.13 5.66 -28.78
CA LEU A 251 -6.40 6.35 -29.05
C LEU A 251 -6.50 6.81 -30.51
N ASN A 252 -5.42 7.32 -31.11
CA ASN A 252 -5.35 7.69 -32.53
C ASN A 252 -5.59 6.46 -33.43
N ARG A 253 -4.97 5.31 -33.13
CA ARG A 253 -5.22 4.04 -33.82
C ARG A 253 -6.66 3.60 -33.68
N LYS A 254 -7.21 3.67 -32.44
CA LYS A 254 -8.62 3.34 -32.18
C LYS A 254 -9.56 4.20 -33.03
N ALA A 255 -9.35 5.52 -33.05
CA ALA A 255 -10.17 6.47 -33.81
C ALA A 255 -10.11 6.21 -35.34
N LYS A 256 -8.98 5.74 -35.85
CA LYS A 256 -8.79 5.35 -37.27
C LYS A 256 -9.22 3.93 -37.60
N GLY A 257 -9.79 3.19 -36.65
CA GLY A 257 -10.16 1.79 -36.86
C GLY A 257 -8.96 0.87 -37.14
N MET A 258 -7.77 1.24 -36.67
CA MET A 258 -6.57 0.44 -36.82
C MET A 258 -6.46 -0.61 -35.72
N ASN A 259 -5.74 -1.69 -36.02
CA ASN A 259 -5.30 -2.65 -35.00
C ASN A 259 -4.39 -1.96 -33.98
N LEU A 260 -4.63 -2.11 -32.67
CA LEU A 260 -3.78 -1.46 -31.66
C LEU A 260 -2.39 -2.09 -31.56
N GLY A 261 -2.27 -3.39 -31.85
CA GLY A 261 -1.01 -4.04 -32.13
C GLY A 261 -0.08 -4.20 -30.93
N SER A 262 -0.62 -4.27 -29.72
CA SER A 262 0.17 -4.38 -28.48
C SER A 262 0.49 -5.84 -28.13
N ASP A 263 1.78 -6.15 -27.98
CA ASP A 263 2.27 -7.49 -27.67
C ASP A 263 1.90 -7.93 -26.25
N VAL A 264 1.82 -7.00 -25.31
CA VAL A 264 1.46 -7.29 -23.91
C VAL A 264 0.03 -7.84 -23.80
N THR A 265 -0.86 -7.42 -24.71
CA THR A 265 -2.22 -7.95 -24.78
C THR A 265 -2.27 -9.39 -25.30
N ALA A 266 -1.41 -9.74 -26.26
CA ALA A 266 -1.25 -11.11 -26.74
C ALA A 266 -0.66 -12.01 -25.63
N ARG A 267 0.34 -11.53 -24.88
CA ARG A 267 0.87 -12.24 -23.72
C ARG A 267 -0.20 -12.51 -22.67
N TYR A 268 -0.98 -11.50 -22.31
CA TYR A 268 -2.07 -11.65 -21.34
C TYR A 268 -3.14 -12.64 -21.81
N ALA A 269 -3.54 -12.55 -23.10
CA ALA A 269 -4.49 -13.46 -23.72
C ALA A 269 -4.05 -14.93 -23.62
N ASN A 270 -2.75 -15.19 -23.79
CA ASN A 270 -2.15 -16.53 -23.66
C ASN A 270 -1.79 -16.92 -22.22
N LYS A 271 -2.04 -16.04 -21.23
CA LYS A 271 -1.66 -16.22 -19.82
C LYS A 271 -0.15 -16.47 -19.62
N ILE A 272 0.69 -15.79 -20.42
CA ILE A 272 2.15 -15.88 -20.36
C ILE A 272 2.67 -14.74 -19.48
N ASP A 273 3.14 -15.08 -18.29
CA ASP A 273 3.68 -14.12 -17.30
C ASP A 273 5.21 -14.00 -17.41
N ASP A 274 5.89 -15.01 -17.97
CA ASP A 274 7.33 -14.98 -18.21
C ASP A 274 7.69 -13.95 -19.28
N LYS A 275 8.24 -12.82 -18.84
CA LYS A 275 8.63 -11.70 -19.73
C LYS A 275 9.79 -12.06 -20.67
N SER A 276 10.62 -13.05 -20.34
CA SER A 276 11.77 -13.49 -21.14
C SER A 276 11.37 -14.40 -22.31
N LYS A 277 10.17 -14.98 -22.25
CA LYS A 277 9.68 -15.87 -23.30
C LYS A 277 9.25 -15.07 -24.54
N ALA A 278 9.89 -15.29 -25.70
CA ALA A 278 9.40 -14.77 -26.98
C ALA A 278 8.05 -15.41 -27.36
N LEU A 279 7.13 -14.59 -27.89
CA LEU A 279 5.84 -15.12 -28.40
C LEU A 279 6.03 -15.78 -29.76
N THR A 280 5.41 -16.94 -29.92
CA THR A 280 5.34 -17.66 -31.19
C THR A 280 4.25 -17.07 -32.11
N ALA A 281 4.33 -17.36 -33.41
CA ALA A 281 3.28 -16.96 -34.37
C ALA A 281 1.89 -17.46 -33.96
N ARG A 282 1.80 -18.67 -33.36
CA ARG A 282 0.54 -19.24 -32.85
C ARG A 282 -0.01 -18.40 -31.67
N GLU A 283 0.86 -17.95 -30.75
CA GLU A 283 0.47 -17.14 -29.62
C GLU A 283 0.02 -15.73 -30.04
N PHE A 284 0.66 -15.15 -31.05
CA PHE A 284 0.17 -13.90 -31.66
C PHE A 284 -1.18 -14.05 -32.35
N ALA A 285 -1.45 -15.21 -32.95
CA ALA A 285 -2.71 -15.50 -33.65
C ALA A 285 -3.82 -16.04 -32.73
N MET A 286 -3.59 -16.13 -31.42
CA MET A 286 -4.59 -16.63 -30.47
C MET A 286 -5.84 -15.74 -30.48
N LYS A 287 -7.00 -16.31 -30.83
CA LYS A 287 -8.29 -15.60 -30.79
C LYS A 287 -8.71 -15.36 -29.37
N SER A 288 -8.74 -14.10 -28.96
CA SER A 288 -9.17 -13.66 -27.64
C SER A 288 -9.62 -12.21 -27.72
N PRO A 289 -10.65 -11.79 -26.99
CA PRO A 289 -11.07 -10.40 -26.90
C PRO A 289 -10.05 -9.50 -26.17
N TYR A 290 -9.00 -10.08 -25.60
CA TYR A 290 -7.85 -9.35 -25.06
C TYR A 290 -6.79 -9.07 -26.12
N ASN A 291 -6.64 -9.93 -27.15
CA ASN A 291 -5.50 -9.87 -28.08
C ASN A 291 -5.68 -8.81 -29.16
N THR A 292 -5.10 -7.64 -28.94
CA THR A 292 -5.13 -6.52 -29.91
C THR A 292 -4.14 -6.68 -31.07
N ARG A 293 -3.45 -7.83 -31.21
CA ARG A 293 -2.52 -8.17 -32.31
C ARG A 293 -3.17 -8.97 -33.43
N LEU A 294 -4.44 -9.37 -33.28
CA LEU A 294 -5.11 -10.19 -34.28
C LEU A 294 -5.14 -9.50 -35.64
N GLN A 295 -4.72 -10.25 -36.68
CA GLN A 295 -4.62 -9.74 -38.06
C GLN A 295 -5.91 -10.00 -38.89
N ASP A 296 -6.91 -10.64 -38.28
CA ASP A 296 -8.19 -10.96 -38.94
C ASP A 296 -9.18 -9.78 -38.95
N GLY A 297 -8.78 -8.62 -38.45
CA GLY A 297 -9.59 -7.41 -38.36
C GLY A 297 -10.58 -7.37 -37.22
N SER A 298 -10.77 -8.46 -36.48
CA SER A 298 -11.78 -8.56 -35.39
C SER A 298 -11.52 -7.58 -34.22
N MET A 299 -10.25 -7.18 -34.04
CA MET A 299 -9.85 -6.24 -32.99
C MET A 299 -9.47 -4.84 -33.51
N ASN A 300 -9.75 -4.54 -34.78
CA ASN A 300 -9.48 -3.23 -35.34
C ASN A 300 -10.31 -2.13 -34.62
N GLY A 301 -9.64 -1.07 -34.17
CA GLY A 301 -10.24 0.04 -33.43
C GLY A 301 -10.80 -0.34 -32.05
N ARG A 302 -10.42 -1.49 -31.51
CA ARG A 302 -10.93 -1.99 -30.22
C ARG A 302 -9.82 -2.07 -29.18
N LEU A 303 -10.14 -1.64 -27.97
CA LEU A 303 -9.37 -1.95 -26.77
C LEU A 303 -9.55 -3.43 -26.38
N PRO A 304 -8.64 -3.99 -25.57
CA PRO A 304 -8.92 -5.29 -24.95
C PRO A 304 -10.20 -5.18 -24.12
N ILE A 305 -10.89 -6.30 -23.94
CA ILE A 305 -12.19 -6.37 -23.27
C ILE A 305 -12.15 -5.90 -21.80
N GLY A 306 -10.97 -5.84 -21.20
CA GLY A 306 -10.73 -5.37 -19.85
C GLY A 306 -9.24 -5.12 -19.59
N PRO A 307 -8.89 -4.58 -18.43
CA PRO A 307 -7.50 -4.39 -18.03
C PRO A 307 -6.70 -5.69 -18.01
N ILE A 308 -5.38 -5.58 -18.09
CA ILE A 308 -4.44 -6.72 -18.18
C ILE A 308 -3.39 -6.73 -17.05
N SER A 309 -3.42 -5.73 -16.18
CA SER A 309 -2.51 -5.60 -15.03
C SER A 309 -2.99 -4.55 -14.03
N THR A 310 -2.37 -4.51 -12.85
CA THR A 310 -2.43 -3.35 -11.94
C THR A 310 -1.86 -2.11 -12.63
N ILE A 311 -2.31 -0.93 -12.21
CA ILE A 311 -2.07 0.34 -12.90
C ILE A 311 -1.50 1.35 -11.91
N SER A 312 -0.38 1.97 -12.25
CA SER A 312 0.20 3.08 -11.49
C SER A 312 -0.59 4.38 -11.67
N LYS A 313 -0.44 5.31 -10.71
CA LYS A 313 -1.02 6.66 -10.86
C LYS A 313 -0.55 7.34 -12.15
N SER A 314 0.72 7.19 -12.51
CA SER A 314 1.27 7.80 -13.73
C SER A 314 0.68 7.24 -15.02
N SER A 315 0.25 5.97 -15.05
CA SER A 315 -0.47 5.41 -16.21
C SER A 315 -1.94 5.85 -16.22
N ILE A 316 -2.59 5.99 -15.08
CA ILE A 316 -3.91 6.58 -14.97
C ILE A 316 -3.85 8.01 -15.54
N ASP A 317 -2.99 8.86 -15.00
CA ASP A 317 -2.85 10.25 -15.43
C ASP A 317 -2.52 10.38 -16.93
N ALA A 318 -1.66 9.52 -17.42
CA ALA A 318 -1.26 9.52 -18.84
C ALA A 318 -2.41 9.26 -19.81
N VAL A 319 -3.41 8.50 -19.39
CA VAL A 319 -4.57 8.18 -20.23
C VAL A 319 -5.62 9.28 -20.16
N PHE A 320 -5.86 9.82 -18.97
CA PHE A 320 -6.80 10.91 -18.78
C PHE A 320 -6.28 12.26 -19.31
N ASN A 321 -4.97 12.50 -19.21
CA ASN A 321 -4.29 13.71 -19.65
C ASN A 321 -3.33 13.41 -20.80
N LYS A 322 -3.81 12.66 -21.81
CA LYS A 322 -3.00 12.27 -22.96
C LYS A 322 -2.47 13.48 -23.73
N ASP A 323 -1.28 13.33 -24.29
CA ASP A 323 -0.72 14.33 -25.22
C ASP A 323 -1.58 14.45 -26.48
N GLU A 324 -1.58 15.64 -27.10
CA GLU A 324 -2.22 15.86 -28.39
C GLU A 324 -1.19 15.80 -29.52
N HIS A 325 -1.31 14.79 -30.36
CA HIS A 325 -0.47 14.58 -31.55
C HIS A 325 -1.13 13.58 -32.52
N ASN A 326 -0.57 13.41 -33.70
CA ASN A 326 -1.07 12.51 -34.75
C ASN A 326 -0.27 11.21 -34.89
N TYR A 327 0.65 10.91 -33.98
CA TYR A 327 1.47 9.70 -34.04
C TYR A 327 0.60 8.44 -34.04
N LEU A 328 1.00 7.47 -34.86
CA LEU A 328 0.34 6.18 -35.04
C LEU A 328 1.28 5.00 -34.70
N TYR A 329 2.57 5.25 -34.65
CA TYR A 329 3.60 4.24 -34.46
C TYR A 329 4.59 4.68 -33.42
N PHE A 330 5.09 3.74 -32.65
CA PHE A 330 6.20 3.96 -31.73
C PHE A 330 7.11 2.74 -31.68
N ILE A 331 8.36 2.93 -31.33
CA ILE A 331 9.34 1.89 -31.06
C ILE A 331 10.31 2.37 -30.00
N SER A 332 10.62 1.51 -29.04
CA SER A 332 11.58 1.83 -27.98
C SER A 332 12.92 1.15 -28.23
N ASN A 333 13.99 1.85 -27.92
CA ASN A 333 15.33 1.27 -27.81
C ASN A 333 15.44 0.60 -26.43
N ILE A 334 15.56 -0.72 -26.37
CA ILE A 334 15.58 -1.49 -25.12
C ILE A 334 16.80 -1.19 -24.24
N LYS A 335 17.93 -0.73 -24.83
CA LYS A 335 19.14 -0.40 -24.07
C LYS A 335 19.09 0.99 -23.45
N THR A 336 18.61 1.99 -24.22
CA THR A 336 18.55 3.39 -23.76
C THR A 336 17.21 3.74 -23.14
N GLN A 337 16.19 2.89 -23.31
CA GLN A 337 14.80 3.13 -22.91
C GLN A 337 14.18 4.37 -23.58
N GLU A 338 14.76 4.85 -24.66
CA GLU A 338 14.24 5.97 -25.44
C GLU A 338 13.15 5.47 -26.39
N THR A 339 12.00 6.16 -26.43
CA THR A 339 10.88 5.83 -27.32
C THR A 339 10.78 6.86 -28.45
N PHE A 340 10.66 6.38 -29.68
CA PHE A 340 10.51 7.16 -30.88
C PHE A 340 9.10 7.03 -31.42
N PHE A 341 8.49 8.15 -31.84
CA PHE A 341 7.08 8.23 -32.26
C PHE A 341 6.99 8.73 -33.68
N TYR A 342 6.11 8.13 -34.50
CA TYR A 342 5.97 8.41 -35.92
C TYR A 342 4.51 8.48 -36.37
N GLU A 343 4.20 9.38 -37.28
CA GLU A 343 2.91 9.44 -37.97
C GLU A 343 2.86 8.45 -39.13
N ASN A 344 3.98 8.30 -39.85
CA ASN A 344 4.09 7.52 -41.08
C ASN A 344 4.73 6.14 -40.81
N TYR A 345 4.20 5.13 -41.50
CA TYR A 345 4.70 3.76 -41.38
C TYR A 345 6.11 3.58 -41.94
N SER A 346 6.44 4.30 -43.04
CA SER A 346 7.79 4.26 -43.65
C SER A 346 8.87 4.69 -42.66
N ASP A 347 8.65 5.81 -41.95
CA ASP A 347 9.63 6.37 -41.00
C ASP A 347 9.80 5.45 -39.79
N PHE A 348 8.69 4.88 -39.33
CA PHE A 348 8.70 3.83 -38.29
C PHE A 348 9.51 2.60 -38.72
N LEU A 349 9.33 2.11 -39.97
CA LEU A 349 10.08 0.95 -40.48
C LEU A 349 11.58 1.23 -40.58
N THR A 350 11.98 2.43 -41.01
CA THR A 350 13.39 2.86 -41.06
C THR A 350 13.99 2.76 -39.65
N LYS A 351 13.32 3.34 -38.65
CA LYS A 351 13.80 3.25 -37.26
C LYS A 351 13.82 1.84 -36.71
N LYS A 352 12.83 1.04 -37.04
CA LYS A 352 12.79 -0.37 -36.66
C LYS A 352 13.99 -1.15 -37.22
N GLN A 353 14.41 -0.86 -38.45
CA GLN A 353 15.62 -1.47 -39.05
C GLN A 353 16.90 -1.00 -38.34
N GLU A 354 17.01 0.30 -38.03
CA GLU A 354 18.15 0.83 -37.26
C GLU A 354 18.30 0.18 -35.90
N LEU A 355 17.17 -0.08 -35.21
CA LEU A 355 17.17 -0.68 -33.91
C LEU A 355 17.17 -2.22 -33.93
N ALA A 356 17.14 -2.87 -35.09
CA ALA A 356 17.03 -4.31 -35.20
C ALA A 356 18.14 -5.06 -34.45
N SER A 357 19.39 -4.60 -34.56
CA SER A 357 20.53 -5.21 -33.84
C SER A 357 20.50 -4.98 -32.31
N VAL A 358 19.87 -3.90 -31.89
CA VAL A 358 19.73 -3.56 -30.43
C VAL A 358 18.58 -4.32 -29.80
N ASN A 359 17.50 -4.49 -30.56
CA ASN A 359 16.25 -5.10 -30.11
C ASN A 359 16.16 -6.61 -30.46
N GLN A 360 17.25 -7.23 -30.97
CA GLN A 360 17.30 -8.68 -31.22
C GLN A 360 17.22 -9.45 -29.90
N GLY A 361 16.16 -10.27 -29.76
CA GLY A 361 15.95 -11.13 -28.60
C GLY A 361 14.77 -10.75 -27.71
N PHE A 362 14.01 -9.76 -28.13
CA PHE A 362 12.76 -9.34 -27.46
C PHE A 362 11.56 -9.40 -28.38
#